data_ee6ab4f98f73748cdbced92709402013
#
_entry.id   ee6ab4f98f73748cdbced92709402013
#
_cell.length_a   1.000
_cell.length_b   1.000
_cell.length_c   1.000
_cell.angle_alpha   90.00
_cell.angle_beta   90.00
_cell.angle_gamma   90.00
#
_symmetry.space_group_name_H-M   'P 1'
#
loop_
_entity.id
_entity.type
_entity.pdbx_description
1 polymer ?
#
loop_
_entity_poly.entity_id
_entity_poly.type
_entity_poly.pdbx_seq_one_letter_code
_entity_poly.pdbx_strand_id
1 'polypeptide(L)'
;FPAQLLCLAFSSIFMRSHKTLYLFYDLSCSPLTYDFFWALAEAESRRMLMGLEKIEVIIVPGRESGLRREIPAYGAVLNREKRCKRIFDLLLPATRLFPHCKGISICENRFEGFVNYLFFSWNILPRFYSPIFPTPHKTSRVIHTLRRENSLPIRVPKDVLQYAARLLPIEAKGKKLIVITLREYSYLRKRNSNIQAWIRFAQHLDKKRYFPVFIRDMDRKGKSNVSFPKSLPTLEIASNSLLVRAAIYQLSYLNLGVSSGPLALCWFNAKTRYLMFSLSKDIDRLESQTPFRVGGSLPFSKPYQSWIWEEDKFSIINKIFKETCGQIESKQ
;
A
#
# COMPACT_ATOMS: atom_id res chain seq x y z
N PHE A 1 38.89 -13.92 -28.43
CA PHE A 1 38.53 -12.74 -27.60
C PHE A 1 37.02 -12.51 -27.43
N PRO A 2 36.11 -12.61 -28.45
CA PRO A 2 34.69 -12.36 -28.23
C PRO A 2 33.97 -13.47 -27.45
N ALA A 3 34.35 -14.73 -27.59
CA ALA A 3 33.73 -15.87 -26.91
C ALA A 3 33.97 -15.87 -25.38
N GLN A 4 35.15 -15.46 -24.93
CA GLN A 4 35.48 -15.35 -23.51
C GLN A 4 34.75 -14.20 -22.82
N LEU A 5 34.56 -13.06 -23.51
CA LEU A 5 33.74 -11.93 -23.04
C LEU A 5 32.27 -12.31 -22.96
N LEU A 6 31.75 -13.06 -23.93
CA LEU A 6 30.40 -13.63 -23.88
C LEU A 6 30.24 -14.62 -22.72
N CYS A 7 31.20 -15.53 -22.50
CA CYS A 7 31.18 -16.47 -21.37
C CYS A 7 31.24 -15.76 -20.01
N LEU A 8 32.08 -14.70 -19.87
CA LEU A 8 32.18 -13.91 -18.65
C LEU A 8 30.89 -13.08 -18.41
N ALA A 9 30.30 -12.51 -19.46
CA ALA A 9 29.01 -11.83 -19.37
C ALA A 9 27.90 -12.83 -19.01
N PHE A 10 27.83 -14.00 -19.64
CA PHE A 10 26.90 -15.07 -19.32
C PHE A 10 27.08 -15.59 -17.89
N SER A 11 28.29 -15.83 -17.44
CA SER A 11 28.57 -16.31 -16.08
C SER A 11 28.22 -15.25 -15.03
N SER A 12 28.48 -13.96 -15.28
CA SER A 12 28.13 -12.89 -14.36
C SER A 12 26.62 -12.64 -14.28
N ILE A 13 25.90 -12.75 -15.41
CA ILE A 13 24.45 -12.69 -15.47
C ILE A 13 23.85 -13.91 -14.75
N PHE A 14 24.40 -15.11 -15.01
CA PHE A 14 23.97 -16.36 -14.38
C PHE A 14 24.18 -16.35 -12.87
N MET A 15 25.36 -15.94 -12.38
CA MET A 15 25.64 -15.82 -10.94
C MET A 15 24.78 -14.75 -10.24
N ARG A 16 24.49 -13.61 -10.89
CA ARG A 16 23.56 -12.59 -10.36
C ARG A 16 22.14 -13.10 -10.28
N SER A 17 21.72 -13.95 -11.19
CA SER A 17 20.37 -14.51 -11.26
C SER A 17 20.05 -15.42 -10.06
N HIS A 18 21.02 -16.20 -9.56
CA HIS A 18 20.80 -17.15 -8.47
C HIS A 18 20.47 -16.50 -7.12
N LYS A 19 20.87 -15.24 -6.89
CA LYS A 19 20.63 -14.51 -5.64
C LYS A 19 19.45 -13.55 -5.69
N THR A 20 18.73 -13.53 -6.81
CA THR A 20 17.63 -12.59 -7.08
C THR A 20 16.30 -13.33 -7.18
N LEU A 21 15.27 -12.78 -6.53
CA LEU A 21 13.88 -13.14 -6.76
C LEU A 21 13.28 -12.19 -7.80
N TYR A 22 12.72 -12.74 -8.87
CA TYR A 22 12.08 -11.97 -9.93
C TYR A 22 10.56 -11.95 -9.74
N LEU A 23 10.03 -10.79 -9.40
CA LEU A 23 8.60 -10.56 -9.24
C LEU A 23 8.00 -10.10 -10.57
N PHE A 24 7.33 -11.01 -11.28
CA PHE A 24 6.57 -10.66 -12.48
C PHE A 24 5.21 -10.09 -12.10
N TYR A 25 5.02 -8.82 -12.38
CA TYR A 25 3.76 -8.12 -12.19
C TYR A 25 3.09 -7.91 -13.54
N ASP A 26 2.31 -8.91 -13.98
CA ASP A 26 1.69 -8.93 -15.31
C ASP A 26 0.40 -8.13 -15.32
N LEU A 27 0.39 -7.06 -16.09
CA LEU A 27 -0.74 -6.14 -16.22
C LEU A 27 -1.92 -6.72 -17.02
N SER A 28 -1.85 -7.97 -17.53
CA SER A 28 -3.03 -8.68 -18.04
C SER A 28 -3.97 -9.14 -16.92
N CYS A 29 -3.45 -9.40 -15.72
CA CYS A 29 -4.22 -9.92 -14.60
C CYS A 29 -4.05 -9.10 -13.31
N SER A 30 -2.97 -8.35 -13.18
CA SER A 30 -2.67 -7.57 -11.97
C SER A 30 -3.18 -6.13 -12.07
N PRO A 31 -3.79 -5.58 -11.01
CA PRO A 31 -4.31 -4.21 -11.00
C PRO A 31 -3.23 -3.17 -10.72
N LEU A 32 -3.39 -1.98 -11.29
CA LEU A 32 -2.57 -0.80 -10.95
C LEU A 32 -3.16 -0.10 -9.71
N THR A 33 -3.11 -0.79 -8.57
CA THR A 33 -3.69 -0.36 -7.29
C THR A 33 -2.75 -0.69 -6.13
N TYR A 34 -3.14 -0.34 -4.92
CA TYR A 34 -2.42 -0.72 -3.69
C TYR A 34 -2.33 -2.24 -3.47
N ASP A 35 -3.01 -3.05 -4.28
CA ASP A 35 -2.84 -4.51 -4.25
C ASP A 35 -1.40 -4.93 -4.63
N PHE A 36 -0.64 -4.06 -5.29
CA PHE A 36 0.79 -4.27 -5.53
C PHE A 36 1.61 -4.46 -4.26
N PHE A 37 1.18 -3.87 -3.13
CA PHE A 37 1.83 -4.10 -1.83
C PHE A 37 1.73 -5.55 -1.35
N TRP A 38 0.66 -6.24 -1.69
CA TRP A 38 0.55 -7.68 -1.42
C TRP A 38 1.58 -8.48 -2.21
N ALA A 39 1.77 -8.14 -3.49
CA ALA A 39 2.78 -8.80 -4.32
C ALA A 39 4.21 -8.54 -3.81
N LEU A 40 4.53 -7.29 -3.44
CA LEU A 40 5.83 -6.97 -2.85
C LEU A 40 6.05 -7.64 -1.49
N ALA A 41 5.03 -7.72 -0.65
CA ALA A 41 5.11 -8.42 0.63
C ALA A 41 5.30 -9.94 0.44
N GLU A 42 4.62 -10.55 -0.55
CA GLU A 42 4.86 -11.94 -0.94
C GLU A 42 6.30 -12.15 -1.41
N ALA A 43 6.80 -11.23 -2.24
CA ALA A 43 8.16 -11.30 -2.75
C ALA A 43 9.20 -11.20 -1.64
N GLU A 44 9.05 -10.26 -0.71
CA GLU A 44 9.98 -10.14 0.42
C GLU A 44 9.97 -11.38 1.31
N SER A 45 8.81 -11.90 1.65
CA SER A 45 8.68 -13.11 2.44
C SER A 45 9.29 -14.32 1.71
N ARG A 46 9.05 -14.42 0.41
CA ARG A 46 9.61 -15.51 -0.40
C ARG A 46 11.12 -15.40 -0.53
N ARG A 47 11.63 -14.19 -0.74
CA ARG A 47 13.07 -13.91 -0.77
C ARG A 47 13.75 -14.42 0.51
N MET A 48 13.20 -14.08 1.67
CA MET A 48 13.72 -14.50 2.97
C MET A 48 13.72 -16.02 3.13
N LEU A 49 12.61 -16.69 2.81
CA LEU A 49 12.48 -18.14 2.89
C LEU A 49 13.45 -18.89 1.97
N MET A 50 13.81 -18.31 0.84
CA MET A 50 14.76 -18.88 -0.12
C MET A 50 16.20 -18.46 0.13
N GLY A 51 16.49 -17.62 1.12
CA GLY A 51 17.84 -17.11 1.38
C GLY A 51 18.38 -16.21 0.27
N LEU A 52 17.51 -15.57 -0.52
CA LEU A 52 17.91 -14.71 -1.63
C LEU A 52 18.26 -13.30 -1.14
N GLU A 53 19.13 -12.59 -1.87
CA GLU A 53 19.66 -11.29 -1.45
C GLU A 53 18.75 -10.13 -1.84
N LYS A 54 18.14 -10.17 -3.02
CA LYS A 54 17.38 -9.05 -3.59
C LYS A 54 16.13 -9.48 -4.36
N ILE A 55 15.28 -8.50 -4.62
CA ILE A 55 14.10 -8.60 -5.46
C ILE A 55 14.28 -7.67 -6.65
N GLU A 56 13.92 -8.13 -7.83
CA GLU A 56 13.73 -7.32 -9.03
C GLU A 56 12.29 -7.47 -9.51
N VAL A 57 11.63 -6.36 -9.75
CA VAL A 57 10.24 -6.33 -10.25
C VAL A 57 10.28 -6.19 -11.76
N ILE A 58 9.54 -7.06 -12.45
CA ILE A 58 9.36 -7.03 -13.90
C ILE A 58 7.90 -6.76 -14.19
N ILE A 59 7.60 -5.56 -14.69
CA ILE A 59 6.24 -5.17 -15.10
C ILE A 59 6.06 -5.59 -16.55
N VAL A 60 5.14 -6.53 -16.78
CA VAL A 60 4.81 -7.01 -18.11
C VAL A 60 3.50 -6.35 -18.55
N PRO A 61 3.47 -5.67 -19.73
CA PRO A 61 2.28 -5.02 -20.20
C PRO A 61 1.13 -6.00 -20.46
N GLY A 62 -0.10 -5.56 -20.22
CA GLY A 62 -1.30 -6.34 -20.47
C GLY A 62 -1.58 -6.53 -21.96
N ARG A 63 -2.45 -7.49 -22.27
CA ARG A 63 -2.81 -7.84 -23.66
C ARG A 63 -3.63 -6.76 -24.34
N GLU A 64 -4.49 -6.08 -23.59
CA GLU A 64 -5.35 -5.01 -24.12
C GLU A 64 -4.73 -3.64 -23.85
N SER A 65 -4.14 -3.03 -24.87
CA SER A 65 -3.52 -1.68 -24.75
C SER A 65 -2.55 -1.53 -23.57
N GLY A 66 -1.83 -2.60 -23.24
CA GLY A 66 -0.83 -2.61 -22.16
C GLY A 66 -1.38 -2.81 -20.75
N LEU A 67 -2.68 -2.96 -20.57
CA LEU A 67 -3.34 -3.12 -19.27
C LEU A 67 -4.36 -4.28 -19.28
N ARG A 68 -4.82 -4.72 -18.11
CA ARG A 68 -5.95 -5.64 -18.00
C ARG A 68 -7.26 -4.92 -18.30
N ARG A 69 -8.22 -5.70 -18.77
CA ARG A 69 -9.61 -5.24 -18.88
C ARG A 69 -10.19 -4.95 -17.50
N GLU A 70 -10.91 -3.85 -17.36
CA GLU A 70 -11.62 -3.50 -16.15
C GLU A 70 -13.12 -3.51 -16.37
N ILE A 71 -13.87 -3.64 -15.30
CA ILE A 71 -15.32 -3.46 -15.38
C ILE A 71 -15.66 -2.02 -15.80
N PRO A 72 -16.71 -1.81 -16.63
CA PRO A 72 -17.03 -0.49 -17.20
C PRO A 72 -17.15 0.62 -16.13
N ALA A 73 -17.82 0.33 -15.01
CA ALA A 73 -18.01 1.30 -13.92
C ALA A 73 -16.69 1.78 -13.28
N TYR A 74 -15.67 0.93 -13.21
CA TYR A 74 -14.34 1.32 -12.72
C TYR A 74 -13.56 2.07 -13.80
N GLY A 75 -13.63 1.61 -15.05
CA GLY A 75 -12.97 2.24 -16.20
C GLY A 75 -13.47 3.68 -16.46
N ALA A 76 -14.76 3.95 -16.23
CA ALA A 76 -15.34 5.28 -16.35
C ALA A 76 -14.74 6.29 -15.33
N VAL A 77 -14.35 5.82 -14.15
CA VAL A 77 -13.74 6.67 -13.12
C VAL A 77 -12.22 6.79 -13.30
N LEU A 78 -11.59 5.70 -13.68
CA LEU A 78 -10.14 5.60 -13.84
C LEU A 78 -9.80 5.13 -15.25
N ASN A 79 -9.74 6.11 -16.16
CA ASN A 79 -9.42 5.88 -17.55
C ASN A 79 -7.99 5.31 -17.74
N ARG A 80 -7.65 4.92 -18.96
CA ARG A 80 -6.36 4.31 -19.30
C ARG A 80 -5.17 5.19 -18.90
N GLU A 81 -5.21 6.47 -19.21
CA GLU A 81 -4.14 7.43 -18.89
C GLU A 81 -3.86 7.50 -17.39
N LYS A 82 -4.91 7.70 -16.58
CA LYS A 82 -4.79 7.70 -15.11
C LYS A 82 -4.27 6.38 -14.56
N ARG A 83 -4.61 5.25 -15.20
CA ARG A 83 -4.09 3.94 -14.82
C ARG A 83 -2.61 3.81 -15.15
N CYS A 84 -2.18 4.22 -16.34
CA CYS A 84 -0.77 4.23 -16.73
C CYS A 84 0.07 5.12 -15.78
N LYS A 85 -0.45 6.30 -15.44
CA LYS A 85 0.20 7.20 -14.48
C LYS A 85 0.48 6.52 -13.14
N ARG A 86 -0.35 5.59 -12.69
CA ARG A 86 -0.12 4.84 -11.44
C ARG A 86 1.11 3.93 -11.47
N ILE A 87 1.65 3.59 -12.62
CA ILE A 87 2.94 2.89 -12.69
C ILE A 87 4.01 3.78 -12.05
N PHE A 88 4.01 5.07 -12.37
CA PHE A 88 4.99 6.03 -11.89
C PHE A 88 4.66 6.59 -10.49
N ASP A 89 3.39 6.84 -10.19
CA ASP A 89 2.97 7.47 -8.94
C ASP A 89 2.79 6.46 -7.79
N LEU A 90 2.59 5.16 -8.11
CA LEU A 90 2.32 4.13 -7.13
C LEU A 90 3.33 2.97 -7.19
N LEU A 91 3.48 2.30 -8.34
CA LEU A 91 4.28 1.07 -8.39
C LEU A 91 5.78 1.36 -8.21
N LEU A 92 6.34 2.29 -8.99
CA LEU A 92 7.75 2.65 -8.85
C LEU A 92 8.10 3.12 -7.43
N PRO A 93 7.40 4.11 -6.84
CA PRO A 93 7.76 4.55 -5.50
C PRO A 93 7.48 3.49 -4.42
N ALA A 94 6.53 2.56 -4.62
CA ALA A 94 6.27 1.47 -3.69
C ALA A 94 7.50 0.56 -3.49
N THR A 95 8.28 0.31 -4.53
CA THR A 95 9.49 -0.53 -4.44
C THR A 95 10.54 0.05 -3.49
N ARG A 96 10.63 1.37 -3.35
CA ARG A 96 11.55 2.03 -2.42
C ARG A 96 11.21 1.80 -0.94
N LEU A 97 10.01 1.35 -0.65
CA LEU A 97 9.59 1.00 0.71
C LEU A 97 10.00 -0.43 1.11
N PHE A 98 10.53 -1.22 0.17
CA PHE A 98 11.02 -2.58 0.37
C PHE A 98 12.54 -2.60 0.18
N PRO A 99 13.34 -2.66 1.24
CA PRO A 99 14.80 -2.45 1.18
C PRO A 99 15.55 -3.39 0.24
N HIS A 100 15.03 -4.60 0.08
CA HIS A 100 15.64 -5.60 -0.79
C HIS A 100 15.12 -5.55 -2.24
N CYS A 101 14.16 -4.69 -2.54
CA CYS A 101 13.78 -4.40 -3.92
C CYS A 101 14.80 -3.45 -4.54
N LYS A 102 15.67 -3.97 -5.41
CA LYS A 102 16.82 -3.25 -5.97
C LYS A 102 16.61 -2.77 -7.40
N GLY A 103 15.61 -3.31 -8.07
CA GLY A 103 15.29 -2.95 -9.44
C GLY A 103 13.80 -3.06 -9.74
N ILE A 104 13.39 -2.29 -10.75
CA ILE A 104 12.09 -2.38 -11.39
C ILE A 104 12.29 -2.13 -12.87
N SER A 105 11.89 -3.09 -13.69
CA SER A 105 11.93 -3.02 -15.15
C SER A 105 10.51 -2.99 -15.70
N ILE A 106 10.26 -2.16 -16.68
CA ILE A 106 9.00 -2.09 -17.40
C ILE A 106 9.27 -2.59 -18.81
N CYS A 107 8.74 -3.76 -19.15
CA CYS A 107 8.87 -4.29 -20.50
C CYS A 107 8.09 -3.43 -21.50
N GLU A 108 8.68 -3.13 -22.65
CA GLU A 108 8.04 -2.39 -23.74
C GLU A 108 6.84 -3.18 -24.31
N ASN A 109 7.00 -4.49 -24.39
CA ASN A 109 6.00 -5.39 -24.93
C ASN A 109 6.01 -6.76 -24.24
N ARG A 110 5.07 -7.62 -24.56
CA ARG A 110 4.97 -8.96 -23.96
C ARG A 110 6.06 -9.93 -24.40
N PHE A 111 6.64 -9.70 -25.58
CA PHE A 111 7.77 -10.53 -26.05
C PHE A 111 8.99 -10.30 -25.19
N GLU A 112 9.30 -9.06 -24.84
CA GLU A 112 10.36 -8.76 -23.85
C GLU A 112 10.08 -9.41 -22.49
N GLY A 113 8.83 -9.37 -22.04
CA GLY A 113 8.42 -10.08 -20.82
C GLY A 113 8.63 -11.60 -20.93
N PHE A 114 8.43 -12.18 -22.09
CA PHE A 114 8.70 -13.60 -22.36
C PHE A 114 10.19 -13.90 -22.35
N VAL A 115 11.00 -13.06 -22.98
CA VAL A 115 12.48 -13.19 -22.97
C VAL A 115 12.99 -13.11 -21.53
N ASN A 116 12.57 -12.13 -20.74
CA ASN A 116 12.93 -12.02 -19.34
C ASN A 116 12.50 -13.27 -18.53
N TYR A 117 11.31 -13.82 -18.81
CA TYR A 117 10.87 -15.06 -18.17
C TYR A 117 11.79 -16.23 -18.48
N LEU A 118 12.23 -16.41 -19.72
CA LEU A 118 13.16 -17.49 -20.11
C LEU A 118 14.51 -17.36 -19.40
N PHE A 119 15.03 -16.13 -19.27
CA PHE A 119 16.31 -15.89 -18.61
C PHE A 119 16.29 -16.03 -17.09
N PHE A 120 15.13 -15.76 -16.44
CA PHE A 120 15.03 -15.68 -14.98
C PHE A 120 14.15 -16.77 -14.36
N SER A 121 13.90 -17.86 -15.07
CA SER A 121 12.88 -18.87 -14.72
C SER A 121 13.07 -19.61 -13.39
N TRP A 122 14.25 -19.54 -12.75
CA TRP A 122 14.53 -20.31 -11.52
C TRP A 122 13.90 -19.72 -10.25
N ASN A 123 13.92 -18.40 -10.11
CA ASN A 123 13.47 -17.68 -8.90
C ASN A 123 12.37 -16.68 -9.24
N ILE A 124 11.26 -17.17 -9.78
CA ILE A 124 10.15 -16.31 -10.20
C ILE A 124 8.99 -16.33 -9.19
N LEU A 125 8.28 -15.20 -9.17
CA LEU A 125 7.03 -15.02 -8.44
C LEU A 125 6.03 -14.29 -9.37
N PRO A 126 4.76 -14.70 -9.47
CA PRO A 126 4.12 -15.85 -8.80
C PRO A 126 4.73 -17.20 -9.20
N ARG A 127 4.72 -18.15 -8.25
CA ARG A 127 5.14 -19.52 -8.60
C ARG A 127 4.26 -20.04 -9.73
N PHE A 128 4.88 -20.64 -10.75
CA PHE A 128 4.22 -21.11 -11.99
C PHE A 128 3.71 -19.97 -12.88
N TYR A 129 4.20 -18.74 -12.73
CA TYR A 129 3.93 -17.68 -13.70
C TYR A 129 4.46 -18.08 -15.08
N SER A 130 3.69 -17.72 -16.09
CA SER A 130 4.11 -17.75 -17.48
C SER A 130 3.48 -16.54 -18.20
N PRO A 131 4.19 -15.83 -19.08
CA PRO A 131 3.62 -14.75 -19.89
C PRO A 131 2.50 -15.21 -20.83
N ILE A 132 2.48 -16.51 -21.18
CA ILE A 132 1.42 -17.11 -21.99
C ILE A 132 0.14 -17.31 -21.16
N PHE A 133 0.29 -17.77 -19.90
CA PHE A 133 -0.80 -17.99 -18.95
C PHE A 133 -0.53 -17.22 -17.65
N PRO A 134 -0.71 -15.87 -17.67
CA PRO A 134 -0.39 -15.06 -16.52
C PRO A 134 -1.33 -15.37 -15.35
N THR A 135 -0.75 -15.51 -14.17
CA THR A 135 -1.48 -15.77 -12.93
C THR A 135 -1.36 -14.59 -11.96
N PRO A 136 -2.45 -14.15 -11.34
CA PRO A 136 -2.40 -13.08 -10.36
C PRO A 136 -1.76 -13.53 -9.03
N HIS A 137 -1.25 -12.57 -8.28
CA HIS A 137 -0.80 -12.79 -6.91
C HIS A 137 -1.99 -13.15 -6.00
N LYS A 138 -1.80 -14.13 -5.12
CA LYS A 138 -2.84 -14.59 -4.19
C LYS A 138 -2.60 -14.04 -2.78
N THR A 139 -3.48 -13.18 -2.30
CA THR A 139 -3.43 -12.58 -0.96
C THR A 139 -3.33 -13.61 0.18
N SER A 140 -3.98 -14.76 0.03
CA SER A 140 -3.95 -15.85 1.03
C SER A 140 -2.54 -16.37 1.33
N ARG A 141 -1.67 -16.45 0.31
CA ARG A 141 -0.28 -16.87 0.49
C ARG A 141 0.51 -15.86 1.33
N VAL A 142 0.32 -14.58 1.06
CA VAL A 142 1.00 -13.50 1.79
C VAL A 142 0.63 -13.55 3.27
N ILE A 143 -0.66 -13.69 3.57
CA ILE A 143 -1.16 -13.76 4.95
C ILE A 143 -0.53 -14.92 5.72
N HIS A 144 -0.50 -16.11 5.12
CA HIS A 144 0.09 -17.29 5.74
C HIS A 144 1.58 -17.07 6.06
N THR A 145 2.33 -16.52 5.12
CA THR A 145 3.78 -16.31 5.26
C THR A 145 4.10 -15.22 6.28
N LEU A 146 3.46 -14.06 6.21
CA LEU A 146 3.68 -12.95 7.15
C LEU A 146 3.31 -13.31 8.60
N ARG A 147 2.26 -14.13 8.78
CA ARG A 147 1.90 -14.65 10.09
C ARG A 147 3.01 -15.50 10.70
N ARG A 148 3.65 -16.34 9.89
CA ARG A 148 4.74 -17.22 10.32
C ARG A 148 6.01 -16.46 10.67
N GLU A 149 6.38 -15.49 9.83
CA GLU A 149 7.64 -14.74 9.97
C GLU A 149 7.58 -13.62 11.00
N ASN A 150 6.37 -13.21 11.40
CA ASN A 150 6.13 -12.11 12.36
C ASN A 150 6.88 -10.79 12.00
N SER A 151 7.26 -10.62 10.72
CA SER A 151 7.98 -9.46 10.22
C SER A 151 7.18 -8.76 9.13
N LEU A 152 7.01 -7.44 9.26
CA LEU A 152 6.37 -6.61 8.25
C LEU A 152 7.42 -5.92 7.39
N PRO A 153 7.29 -5.96 6.06
CA PRO A 153 8.40 -5.67 5.15
C PRO A 153 8.67 -4.19 4.88
N ILE A 154 7.70 -3.30 5.09
CA ILE A 154 7.86 -1.87 4.75
C ILE A 154 8.88 -1.20 5.67
N ARG A 155 9.81 -0.47 5.04
CA ARG A 155 10.79 0.42 5.68
C ARG A 155 10.79 1.75 4.96
N VAL A 156 10.36 2.80 5.64
CA VAL A 156 10.41 4.15 5.06
C VAL A 156 11.86 4.66 5.10
N PRO A 157 12.43 5.15 3.98
CA PRO A 157 13.78 5.70 3.94
C PRO A 157 13.96 6.88 4.90
N LYS A 158 15.16 7.01 5.50
CA LYS A 158 15.44 8.05 6.50
C LYS A 158 15.33 9.46 5.95
N ASP A 159 15.80 9.68 4.74
CA ASP A 159 15.71 10.95 4.01
C ASP A 159 14.25 11.39 3.80
N VAL A 160 13.38 10.44 3.44
CA VAL A 160 11.95 10.70 3.26
C VAL A 160 11.27 11.02 4.60
N LEU A 161 11.65 10.33 5.69
CA LEU A 161 11.14 10.64 7.04
C LEU A 161 11.54 12.06 7.47
N GLN A 162 12.80 12.44 7.28
CA GLN A 162 13.30 13.77 7.60
C GLN A 162 12.59 14.86 6.79
N TYR A 163 12.41 14.62 5.48
CA TYR A 163 11.68 15.53 4.62
C TYR A 163 10.22 15.67 5.08
N ALA A 164 9.53 14.56 5.30
CA ALA A 164 8.13 14.58 5.75
C ALA A 164 7.93 15.27 7.10
N ALA A 165 8.88 15.12 8.03
CA ALA A 165 8.84 15.80 9.32
C ALA A 165 8.89 17.34 9.18
N ARG A 166 9.64 17.86 8.18
CA ARG A 166 9.71 19.31 7.90
C ARG A 166 8.45 19.87 7.26
N LEU A 167 7.60 19.02 6.68
CA LEU A 167 6.32 19.42 6.09
C LEU A 167 5.20 19.59 7.12
N LEU A 168 5.41 19.10 8.34
CA LEU A 168 4.42 19.24 9.40
C LEU A 168 4.39 20.68 9.91
N PRO A 169 3.18 21.24 10.15
CA PRO A 169 3.03 22.58 10.73
C PRO A 169 3.76 22.71 12.05
N ILE A 170 4.27 23.89 12.35
CA ILE A 170 5.01 24.16 13.60
C ILE A 170 4.14 23.88 14.84
N GLU A 171 2.84 24.07 14.73
CA GLU A 171 1.84 23.81 15.78
C GLU A 171 1.70 22.33 16.15
N ALA A 172 2.22 21.43 15.30
CA ALA A 172 2.28 19.99 15.57
C ALA A 172 3.43 19.63 16.53
N LYS A 173 4.42 20.54 16.70
CA LYS A 173 5.59 20.28 17.54
C LYS A 173 5.18 20.01 19.00
N GLY A 174 5.68 18.92 19.55
CA GLY A 174 5.38 18.50 20.93
C GLY A 174 4.01 17.85 21.12
N LYS A 175 3.21 17.70 20.07
CA LYS A 175 1.89 17.05 20.12
C LYS A 175 1.89 15.68 19.45
N LYS A 176 0.96 14.84 19.86
CA LYS A 176 0.70 13.54 19.24
C LYS A 176 -0.01 13.75 17.89
N LEU A 177 0.68 13.46 16.79
CA LEU A 177 0.15 13.61 15.44
C LEU A 177 -0.94 12.56 15.17
N ILE A 178 -2.15 12.99 14.85
CA ILE A 178 -3.27 12.13 14.45
C ILE A 178 -3.52 12.32 12.97
N VAL A 179 -3.25 11.30 12.17
CA VAL A 179 -3.46 11.36 10.72
C VAL A 179 -4.81 10.75 10.37
N ILE A 180 -5.66 11.51 9.70
CA ILE A 180 -6.98 11.10 9.27
C ILE A 180 -7.00 11.00 7.74
N THR A 181 -7.10 9.78 7.21
CA THR A 181 -7.18 9.53 5.79
C THR A 181 -8.63 9.41 5.35
N LEU A 182 -9.08 10.34 4.52
CA LEU A 182 -10.44 10.34 3.98
C LEU A 182 -10.47 9.64 2.62
N ARG A 183 -11.47 8.79 2.45
CA ARG A 183 -11.83 8.23 1.15
C ARG A 183 -12.97 9.05 0.56
N GLU A 184 -12.72 9.67 -0.59
CA GLU A 184 -13.64 10.54 -1.34
C GLU A 184 -13.64 10.12 -2.81
N TYR A 185 -13.92 8.86 -3.07
CA TYR A 185 -13.76 8.27 -4.41
C TYR A 185 -15.12 8.04 -5.09
N SER A 186 -15.19 8.24 -6.40
CA SER A 186 -16.46 8.12 -7.13
C SER A 186 -16.90 6.67 -7.39
N TYR A 187 -15.92 5.74 -7.38
CA TYR A 187 -16.22 4.31 -7.48
C TYR A 187 -16.48 3.72 -6.09
N LEU A 188 -17.56 2.93 -5.97
CA LEU A 188 -18.03 2.34 -4.69
C LEU A 188 -18.20 3.40 -3.59
N ARG A 189 -19.07 4.38 -3.84
CA ARG A 189 -19.32 5.51 -2.93
C ARG A 189 -19.77 5.09 -1.53
N LYS A 190 -20.45 3.94 -1.39
CA LYS A 190 -20.85 3.38 -0.09
C LYS A 190 -19.68 3.23 0.90
N ARG A 191 -18.46 3.08 0.38
CA ARG A 191 -17.22 2.95 1.16
C ARG A 191 -16.57 4.29 1.54
N ASN A 192 -17.11 5.43 1.06
CA ASN A 192 -16.52 6.73 1.36
C ASN A 192 -16.65 7.08 2.84
N SER A 193 -15.70 7.91 3.29
CA SER A 193 -15.67 8.41 4.66
C SER A 193 -16.89 9.27 4.99
N ASN A 194 -17.40 9.15 6.20
CA ASN A 194 -18.35 10.09 6.77
C ASN A 194 -17.61 11.37 7.17
N ILE A 195 -17.40 12.28 6.20
CA ILE A 195 -16.57 13.47 6.35
C ILE A 195 -17.00 14.32 7.56
N GLN A 196 -18.29 14.48 7.79
CA GLN A 196 -18.81 15.26 8.93
C GLN A 196 -18.41 14.64 10.27
N ALA A 197 -18.50 13.32 10.39
CA ALA A 197 -18.07 12.62 11.60
C ALA A 197 -16.57 12.81 11.87
N TRP A 198 -15.74 12.75 10.84
CA TRP A 198 -14.30 12.95 10.95
C TRP A 198 -13.91 14.40 11.28
N ILE A 199 -14.59 15.39 10.68
CA ILE A 199 -14.43 16.81 11.01
C ILE A 199 -14.79 17.04 12.49
N ARG A 200 -15.97 16.56 12.91
CA ARG A 200 -16.42 16.69 14.29
C ARG A 200 -15.44 16.01 15.27
N PHE A 201 -14.93 14.85 14.93
CA PHE A 201 -13.92 14.15 15.74
C PHE A 201 -12.64 14.99 15.88
N ALA A 202 -12.09 15.51 14.78
CA ALA A 202 -10.87 16.31 14.80
C ALA A 202 -11.04 17.62 15.61
N GLN A 203 -12.22 18.25 15.54
CA GLN A 203 -12.56 19.43 16.32
C GLN A 203 -12.70 19.14 17.82
N HIS A 204 -13.09 17.91 18.17
CA HIS A 204 -13.32 17.46 19.55
C HIS A 204 -12.05 16.97 20.25
N LEU A 205 -10.96 16.79 19.53
CA LEU A 205 -9.67 16.38 20.11
C LEU A 205 -9.09 17.46 21.04
N ASP A 206 -8.48 17.02 22.13
CA ASP A 206 -7.70 17.90 23.01
C ASP A 206 -6.50 18.49 22.24
N LYS A 207 -6.61 19.75 21.87
CA LYS A 207 -5.61 20.48 21.07
C LYS A 207 -4.26 20.70 21.80
N LYS A 208 -4.21 20.52 23.12
CA LYS A 208 -2.96 20.55 23.88
C LYS A 208 -2.16 19.25 23.66
N ARG A 209 -2.85 18.12 23.51
CA ARG A 209 -2.23 16.79 23.40
C ARG A 209 -2.11 16.31 21.96
N TYR A 210 -3.08 16.61 21.11
CA TYR A 210 -3.21 16.03 19.77
C TYR A 210 -3.18 17.10 18.69
N PHE A 211 -2.60 16.74 17.55
CA PHE A 211 -2.63 17.56 16.36
C PHE A 211 -3.23 16.74 15.20
N PRO A 212 -4.49 16.98 14.80
CA PRO A 212 -5.10 16.28 13.68
C PRO A 212 -4.63 16.85 12.34
N VAL A 213 -4.32 15.96 11.40
CA VAL A 213 -3.98 16.29 10.02
C VAL A 213 -4.77 15.40 9.08
N PHE A 214 -5.32 15.97 8.03
CA PHE A 214 -6.08 15.24 7.04
C PHE A 214 -5.26 14.93 5.79
N ILE A 215 -5.42 13.72 5.25
CA ILE A 215 -4.95 13.33 3.92
C ILE A 215 -6.19 12.95 3.11
N ARG A 216 -6.47 13.72 2.07
CA ARG A 216 -7.67 13.57 1.24
C ARG A 216 -7.36 12.91 -0.09
N ASP A 217 -8.36 12.32 -0.75
CA ASP A 217 -8.21 11.79 -2.10
C ASP A 217 -7.97 12.94 -3.11
N MET A 218 -7.07 12.71 -4.09
CA MET A 218 -6.77 13.70 -5.14
C MET A 218 -7.94 13.97 -6.07
N ASP A 219 -8.74 12.95 -6.36
CA ASP A 219 -9.82 13.01 -7.33
C ASP A 219 -11.13 13.55 -6.70
N ARG A 220 -11.02 14.70 -6.03
CA ARG A 220 -12.13 15.35 -5.31
C ARG A 220 -13.14 16.07 -6.23
N LYS A 221 -12.91 16.14 -7.53
CA LYS A 221 -13.74 16.89 -8.46
C LYS A 221 -15.23 16.46 -8.39
N GLY A 222 -16.08 17.34 -7.84
CA GLY A 222 -17.53 17.21 -7.83
C GLY A 222 -18.14 16.25 -6.80
N LYS A 223 -17.46 15.91 -5.67
CA LYS A 223 -17.83 14.75 -4.88
C LYS A 223 -18.28 14.96 -3.45
N SER A 224 -17.97 16.06 -2.83
CA SER A 224 -18.60 16.41 -1.57
C SER A 224 -18.95 17.89 -1.53
N ASN A 225 -20.22 18.19 -1.30
CA ASN A 225 -20.68 19.54 -0.98
C ASN A 225 -20.30 19.95 0.44
N VAL A 226 -19.46 19.13 1.11
CA VAL A 226 -19.03 19.41 2.48
C VAL A 226 -17.90 20.42 2.44
N SER A 227 -18.18 21.60 2.95
CA SER A 227 -17.14 22.61 3.20
C SER A 227 -16.17 22.09 4.24
N PHE A 228 -14.89 21.98 3.86
CA PHE A 228 -13.85 21.54 4.78
C PHE A 228 -13.31 22.74 5.56
N PRO A 229 -13.32 22.73 6.91
CA PRO A 229 -12.92 23.88 7.71
C PRO A 229 -11.45 24.25 7.45
N LYS A 230 -11.19 25.52 7.18
CA LYS A 230 -9.82 26.04 6.99
C LYS A 230 -8.92 25.84 8.21
N SER A 231 -9.53 25.72 9.40
CA SER A 231 -8.83 25.47 10.67
C SER A 231 -8.28 24.04 10.82
N LEU A 232 -8.66 23.11 9.95
CA LEU A 232 -8.20 21.73 9.98
C LEU A 232 -7.14 21.52 8.89
N PRO A 233 -5.87 21.29 9.26
CA PRO A 233 -4.78 21.17 8.30
C PRO A 233 -4.93 19.95 7.41
N THR A 234 -4.66 20.14 6.11
CA THR A 234 -4.64 19.08 5.09
C THR A 234 -3.26 19.02 4.46
N LEU A 235 -2.67 17.83 4.40
CA LEU A 235 -1.39 17.59 3.74
C LEU A 235 -1.60 17.10 2.31
N GLU A 236 -1.72 18.04 1.37
CA GLU A 236 -1.96 17.70 -0.05
C GLU A 236 -0.78 16.97 -0.69
N ILE A 237 0.45 17.29 -0.28
CA ILE A 237 1.63 16.59 -0.77
C ILE A 237 1.60 15.08 -0.43
N ALA A 238 1.05 14.71 0.74
CA ALA A 238 0.87 13.31 1.12
C ALA A 238 -0.26 12.63 0.31
N SER A 239 -1.19 13.41 -0.27
CA SER A 239 -2.18 12.87 -1.22
C SER A 239 -1.52 12.49 -2.55
N ASN A 240 -0.49 13.23 -2.97
CA ASN A 240 0.17 13.14 -4.28
C ASN A 240 1.42 12.25 -4.27
N SER A 241 2.12 12.15 -3.14
CA SER A 241 3.37 11.39 -3.00
C SER A 241 3.19 10.18 -2.09
N LEU A 242 3.36 8.99 -2.66
CA LEU A 242 3.30 7.73 -1.92
C LEU A 242 4.33 7.68 -0.78
N LEU A 243 5.57 8.09 -1.06
CA LEU A 243 6.66 8.03 -0.09
C LEU A 243 6.43 9.00 1.07
N VAL A 244 6.01 10.23 0.78
CA VAL A 244 5.67 11.22 1.81
C VAL A 244 4.50 10.73 2.64
N ARG A 245 3.46 10.15 2.01
CA ARG A 245 2.33 9.54 2.74
C ARG A 245 2.80 8.43 3.68
N ALA A 246 3.64 7.51 3.22
CA ALA A 246 4.20 6.45 4.05
C ALA A 246 5.00 7.00 5.24
N ALA A 247 5.77 8.06 5.01
CA ALA A 247 6.53 8.73 6.06
C ALA A 247 5.63 9.41 7.10
N ILE A 248 4.62 10.16 6.66
CA ILE A 248 3.64 10.80 7.56
C ILE A 248 2.89 9.74 8.39
N TYR A 249 2.50 8.60 7.77
CA TYR A 249 1.89 7.49 8.51
C TYR A 249 2.84 6.92 9.58
N GLN A 250 4.13 6.81 9.30
CA GLN A 250 5.10 6.30 10.27
C GLN A 250 5.44 7.31 11.37
N LEU A 251 5.40 8.62 11.08
CA LEU A 251 5.62 9.69 12.05
C LEU A 251 4.42 9.93 12.97
N SER A 252 3.23 9.45 12.58
CA SER A 252 2.02 9.66 13.35
C SER A 252 1.98 8.85 14.65
N TYR A 253 1.35 9.41 15.66
CA TYR A 253 0.99 8.69 16.87
C TYR A 253 -0.07 7.63 16.56
N LEU A 254 -1.08 7.97 15.74
CA LEU A 254 -2.14 7.06 15.31
C LEU A 254 -2.70 7.49 13.94
N ASN A 255 -2.86 6.52 13.05
CA ASN A 255 -3.49 6.69 11.74
C ASN A 255 -4.94 6.24 11.79
N LEU A 256 -5.84 7.04 11.29
CA LEU A 256 -7.28 6.79 11.26
C LEU A 256 -7.81 6.88 9.83
N GLY A 257 -8.81 6.10 9.50
CA GLY A 257 -9.48 6.18 8.21
C GLY A 257 -10.48 5.04 8.01
N VAL A 258 -11.10 5.00 6.84
CA VAL A 258 -11.96 3.90 6.42
C VAL A 258 -11.20 2.91 5.53
N SER A 259 -11.79 1.75 5.25
CA SER A 259 -11.23 0.75 4.35
C SER A 259 -10.88 1.38 2.98
N SER A 260 -9.59 1.61 2.75
CA SER A 260 -9.06 2.28 1.56
C SER A 260 -7.66 1.77 1.20
N GLY A 261 -7.33 1.83 -0.10
CA GLY A 261 -6.04 1.37 -0.61
C GLY A 261 -4.82 1.99 0.07
N PRO A 262 -4.76 3.32 0.29
CA PRO A 262 -3.62 3.97 0.94
C PRO A 262 -3.25 3.42 2.32
N LEU A 263 -4.20 2.92 3.10
CA LEU A 263 -3.92 2.32 4.41
C LEU A 263 -3.13 1.00 4.33
N ALA A 264 -2.98 0.41 3.15
CA ALA A 264 -2.06 -0.71 2.95
C ALA A 264 -0.61 -0.38 3.35
N LEU A 265 -0.21 0.89 3.27
CA LEU A 265 1.08 1.36 3.78
C LEU A 265 1.24 1.14 5.28
N CYS A 266 0.14 1.18 6.03
CA CYS A 266 0.14 0.89 7.46
C CYS A 266 0.14 -0.62 7.74
N TRP A 267 -0.55 -1.43 6.91
CA TRP A 267 -0.68 -2.87 7.16
C TRP A 267 0.68 -3.58 7.16
N PHE A 268 1.57 -3.19 6.26
CA PHE A 268 2.87 -3.81 6.07
C PHE A 268 4.03 -3.08 6.77
N ASN A 269 3.73 -2.10 7.62
CA ASN A 269 4.72 -1.33 8.37
C ASN A 269 4.56 -1.55 9.88
N ALA A 270 5.53 -2.23 10.50
CA ALA A 270 5.51 -2.52 11.94
C ALA A 270 5.61 -1.27 12.83
N LYS A 271 6.04 -0.12 12.28
CA LYS A 271 6.22 1.14 13.03
C LYS A 271 4.97 2.02 13.01
N THR A 272 3.92 1.63 12.30
CA THR A 272 2.65 2.37 12.26
C THR A 272 1.65 1.80 13.24
N ARG A 273 0.79 2.65 13.77
CA ARG A 273 -0.42 2.30 14.50
C ARG A 273 -1.61 2.79 13.69
N TYR A 274 -2.67 2.02 13.60
CA TYR A 274 -3.85 2.46 12.84
C TYR A 274 -5.15 1.84 13.34
N LEU A 275 -6.24 2.58 13.13
CA LEU A 275 -7.62 2.11 13.26
C LEU A 275 -8.32 2.33 11.91
N MET A 276 -8.73 1.26 11.26
CA MET A 276 -9.40 1.29 9.98
C MET A 276 -10.86 0.91 10.14
N PHE A 277 -11.75 1.87 9.96
CA PHE A 277 -13.19 1.77 10.21
C PHE A 277 -13.97 1.30 8.98
N SER A 278 -15.25 0.98 9.20
CA SER A 278 -16.26 0.67 8.17
C SER A 278 -15.93 -0.56 7.31
N LEU A 279 -15.31 -1.58 7.90
CA LEU A 279 -15.03 -2.83 7.18
C LEU A 279 -16.30 -3.61 6.86
N SER A 280 -17.37 -3.45 7.63
CA SER A 280 -18.68 -4.03 7.33
C SER A 280 -19.20 -3.66 5.93
N LYS A 281 -18.82 -2.50 5.39
CA LYS A 281 -19.15 -2.07 4.03
C LYS A 281 -18.41 -2.85 2.91
N ASP A 282 -17.45 -3.67 3.29
CA ASP A 282 -16.57 -4.44 2.39
C ASP A 282 -16.69 -5.96 2.57
N ILE A 283 -17.64 -6.44 3.38
CA ILE A 283 -17.76 -7.85 3.76
C ILE A 283 -17.73 -8.75 2.52
N ASP A 284 -18.62 -8.55 1.55
CA ASP A 284 -18.72 -9.39 0.35
C ASP A 284 -17.38 -9.53 -0.40
N ARG A 285 -16.62 -8.44 -0.46
CA ARG A 285 -15.30 -8.44 -1.10
C ARG A 285 -14.25 -9.14 -0.26
N LEU A 286 -14.30 -8.98 1.06
CA LEU A 286 -13.34 -9.59 1.97
C LEU A 286 -13.55 -11.10 2.06
N GLU A 287 -14.78 -11.56 2.14
CA GLU A 287 -15.13 -12.99 2.17
C GLU A 287 -14.73 -13.71 0.89
N SER A 288 -14.89 -13.05 -0.28
CA SER A 288 -14.51 -13.64 -1.56
C SER A 288 -13.00 -13.74 -1.80
N GLN A 289 -12.19 -12.97 -1.08
CA GLN A 289 -10.76 -12.83 -1.38
C GLN A 289 -9.83 -13.59 -0.43
N THR A 290 -10.27 -13.95 0.80
CA THR A 290 -9.32 -14.48 1.78
C THR A 290 -9.94 -15.11 3.01
N PRO A 291 -9.12 -15.84 3.79
CA PRO A 291 -9.48 -16.35 5.11
C PRO A 291 -9.49 -15.22 6.17
N PHE A 292 -10.05 -14.06 5.86
CA PHE A 292 -10.28 -13.01 6.84
C PHE A 292 -11.45 -13.43 7.74
N ARG A 293 -11.20 -13.48 9.03
CA ARG A 293 -12.26 -13.68 10.00
C ARG A 293 -13.03 -12.36 10.15
N VAL A 294 -14.32 -12.37 9.85
CA VAL A 294 -15.21 -11.23 10.16
C VAL A 294 -15.11 -10.88 11.64
N GLY A 295 -14.99 -9.61 11.96
CA GLY A 295 -14.77 -9.12 13.33
C GLY A 295 -13.30 -9.11 13.77
N GLY A 296 -12.38 -9.70 13.00
CA GLY A 296 -10.95 -9.71 13.30
C GLY A 296 -10.16 -8.62 12.56
N SER A 297 -8.86 -8.54 12.87
CA SER A 297 -7.85 -7.76 12.13
C SER A 297 -6.99 -8.69 11.26
N LEU A 298 -6.04 -8.12 10.52
CA LEU A 298 -5.07 -8.91 9.76
C LEU A 298 -4.30 -9.86 10.69
N PRO A 299 -4.14 -11.14 10.34
CA PRO A 299 -3.50 -12.13 11.22
C PRO A 299 -2.04 -11.84 11.59
N PHE A 300 -1.39 -10.92 10.88
CA PHE A 300 -0.02 -10.44 11.13
C PHE A 300 0.02 -9.03 11.73
N SER A 301 -1.13 -8.46 12.08
CA SER A 301 -1.20 -7.12 12.70
C SER A 301 -0.38 -7.05 13.97
N LYS A 302 0.31 -5.93 14.15
CA LYS A 302 1.01 -5.60 15.39
C LYS A 302 0.04 -4.97 16.39
N PRO A 303 0.41 -4.83 17.68
CA PRO A 303 -0.39 -4.10 18.65
C PRO A 303 -0.80 -2.71 18.11
N TYR A 304 -2.06 -2.34 18.32
CA TYR A 304 -2.65 -1.08 17.84
C TYR A 304 -2.74 -0.93 16.31
N GLN A 305 -2.76 -2.05 15.61
CA GLN A 305 -3.07 -2.15 14.18
C GLN A 305 -4.39 -2.89 14.04
N SER A 306 -5.50 -2.15 14.00
CA SER A 306 -6.82 -2.75 14.14
C SER A 306 -7.76 -2.42 12.99
N TRP A 307 -8.53 -3.42 12.61
CA TRP A 307 -9.69 -3.33 11.73
C TRP A 307 -10.94 -3.18 12.59
N ILE A 308 -11.69 -2.10 12.36
CA ILE A 308 -12.93 -1.76 13.07
C ILE A 308 -14.09 -2.00 12.13
N TRP A 309 -14.96 -2.90 12.50
CA TRP A 309 -16.05 -3.35 11.66
C TRP A 309 -17.25 -2.40 11.71
N GLU A 310 -17.34 -1.60 12.75
CA GLU A 310 -18.35 -0.58 12.90
C GLU A 310 -18.14 0.59 11.92
N GLU A 311 -19.25 1.29 11.63
CA GLU A 311 -19.22 2.48 10.79
C GLU A 311 -18.46 3.63 11.44
N ASP A 312 -17.90 4.50 10.59
CA ASP A 312 -17.20 5.73 10.98
C ASP A 312 -18.16 6.83 11.46
N LYS A 313 -18.95 6.54 12.52
CA LYS A 313 -19.78 7.49 13.24
C LYS A 313 -18.95 8.19 14.32
N PHE A 314 -19.22 9.48 14.57
CA PHE A 314 -18.46 10.27 15.55
C PHE A 314 -18.34 9.59 16.92
N SER A 315 -19.44 9.07 17.47
CA SER A 315 -19.46 8.41 18.77
C SER A 315 -18.55 7.19 18.81
N ILE A 316 -18.56 6.38 17.75
CA ILE A 316 -17.75 5.16 17.61
C ILE A 316 -16.27 5.51 17.44
N ILE A 317 -15.96 6.46 16.53
CA ILE A 317 -14.58 6.93 16.33
C ILE A 317 -14.00 7.44 17.65
N ASN A 318 -14.73 8.30 18.35
CA ASN A 318 -14.27 8.92 19.61
C ASN A 318 -14.09 7.90 20.73
N LYS A 319 -15.02 6.94 20.87
CA LYS A 319 -14.93 5.84 21.84
C LYS A 319 -13.68 5.01 21.61
N ILE A 320 -13.53 4.43 20.42
CA ILE A 320 -12.43 3.52 20.09
C ILE A 320 -11.08 4.24 20.12
N PHE A 321 -11.02 5.50 19.69
CA PHE A 321 -9.82 6.33 19.81
C PHE A 321 -9.37 6.47 21.26
N LYS A 322 -10.27 6.82 22.18
CA LYS A 322 -9.96 6.99 23.61
C LYS A 322 -9.48 5.69 24.24
N GLU A 323 -10.17 4.59 23.98
CA GLU A 323 -9.78 3.25 24.45
C GLU A 323 -8.38 2.86 23.96
N THR A 324 -8.11 3.06 22.66
CA THR A 324 -6.80 2.75 22.07
C THR A 324 -5.70 3.63 22.64
N CYS A 325 -5.94 4.94 22.79
CA CYS A 325 -4.95 5.85 23.39
C CYS A 325 -4.65 5.48 24.84
N GLY A 326 -5.65 5.15 25.65
CA GLY A 326 -5.49 4.68 27.02
C GLY A 326 -4.64 3.39 27.09
N GLN A 327 -4.89 2.43 26.21
CA GLN A 327 -4.10 1.20 26.11
C GLN A 327 -2.64 1.44 25.68
N ILE A 328 -2.39 2.41 24.77
CA ILE A 328 -1.03 2.77 24.35
C ILE A 328 -0.27 3.39 25.53
N GLU A 329 -0.93 4.28 26.27
CA GLU A 329 -0.33 5.03 27.38
C GLU A 329 -0.07 4.16 28.62
N SER A 330 -0.93 3.19 28.89
CA SER A 330 -0.75 2.25 30.02
C SER A 330 0.41 1.28 29.84
N LYS A 331 0.98 1.17 28.62
CA LYS A 331 2.09 0.26 28.29
C LYS A 331 3.42 1.00 28.03
N GLN A 332 3.43 2.33 28.14
CA GLN A 332 4.63 3.19 28.08
C GLN A 332 5.13 3.51 29.50
#